data_ff5ac10baf35c461de6ab0e2e97b5d83
#
_entry.id   ff5ac10baf35c461de6ab0e2e97b5d83
#
_cell.length_a   1.000
_cell.length_b   1.000
_cell.length_c   1.000
_cell.angle_alpha   90.00
_cell.angle_beta   90.00
_cell.angle_gamma   90.00
#
_symmetry.space_group_name_H-M   'P 1'
#
loop_
_entity.id
_entity.type
_entity.pdbx_description
1 polymer ?
#
loop_
_entity_poly.entity_id
_entity_poly.type
_entity_poly.pdbx_seq_one_letter_code
_entity_poly.pdbx_strand_id
1 'polypeptide(L)'
;MNAHDLIQEIIERKGKIENVFWIDCGGSMIDLMPANELLKREATTFTSTVYTAREFCLMVPKSLGPKSLVIACSHSGNTQEVVDGCEMALAAGAEVVALTDCEGSKIDNGKWTTWVYPWGEGVSQAEVPQGIGALMAAELLDQQEGYEALADMYAGLKQMDALLPAAREKVNAELGARFAELCQQHKFFYILGSGPNFSQTYAMAICSLMEMQWQHCCYIHSGEYFHGPFEVSTEGKPYVFLMSDGATRPMDARALTFLTVSYTHLTLPTIR
;
A
#
# COMPACT_ATOMS: atom_id res chain seq x y z
N MET A 1 7.23 11.51 17.40
CA MET A 1 8.23 10.85 16.53
C MET A 1 8.06 11.43 15.14
N ASN A 2 9.11 11.60 14.36
CA ASN A 2 9.02 11.95 12.95
C ASN A 2 9.96 11.06 12.12
N ALA A 3 9.71 10.95 10.81
CA ALA A 3 10.43 10.01 9.95
C ALA A 3 11.92 10.37 9.80
N HIS A 4 12.23 11.66 9.69
CA HIS A 4 13.60 12.14 9.51
C HIS A 4 14.50 11.69 10.67
N ASP A 5 14.14 12.06 11.90
CA ASP A 5 14.95 11.75 13.10
C ASP A 5 15.03 10.24 13.29
N LEU A 6 13.91 9.51 13.10
CA LEU A 6 13.89 8.05 13.26
C LEU A 6 14.86 7.36 12.29
N ILE A 7 14.83 7.72 11.01
CA ILE A 7 15.70 7.11 10.00
C ILE A 7 17.16 7.51 10.26
N GLN A 8 17.42 8.76 10.66
CA GLN A 8 18.75 9.19 11.05
C GLN A 8 19.32 8.35 12.22
N GLU A 9 18.55 8.18 13.30
CA GLU A 9 18.95 7.35 14.44
C GLU A 9 19.22 5.89 14.03
N ILE A 10 18.40 5.34 13.12
CA ILE A 10 18.60 3.98 12.61
C ILE A 10 19.93 3.88 11.85
N ILE A 11 20.20 4.82 10.95
CA ILE A 11 21.42 4.82 10.15
C ILE A 11 22.66 5.04 11.06
N GLU A 12 22.57 5.92 12.03
CA GLU A 12 23.66 6.13 13.01
C GLU A 12 23.98 4.85 13.80
N ARG A 13 22.94 4.10 14.20
CA ARG A 13 23.07 2.87 14.99
C ARG A 13 23.48 1.65 14.18
N LYS A 14 22.93 1.49 12.97
CA LYS A 14 23.11 0.30 12.11
C LYS A 14 24.11 0.51 10.98
N GLY A 15 24.43 1.74 10.64
CA GLY A 15 25.09 2.11 9.40
C GLY A 15 24.16 1.94 8.21
N LYS A 16 24.75 1.75 7.02
CA LYS A 16 23.97 1.61 5.78
C LYS A 16 23.02 0.41 5.84
N ILE A 17 21.74 0.65 5.56
CA ILE A 17 20.71 -0.40 5.38
C ILE A 17 20.87 -1.00 3.98
N GLU A 18 20.82 -2.32 3.88
CA GLU A 18 20.97 -3.06 2.63
C GLU A 18 19.65 -3.71 2.19
N ASN A 19 18.74 -3.96 3.15
CA ASN A 19 17.45 -4.58 2.85
C ASN A 19 16.34 -3.95 3.69
N VAL A 20 15.22 -3.61 3.07
CA VAL A 20 14.00 -3.19 3.74
C VAL A 20 12.92 -4.23 3.54
N PHE A 21 12.32 -4.70 4.63
CA PHE A 21 11.22 -5.64 4.63
C PHE A 21 9.99 -4.98 5.24
N TRP A 22 8.89 -5.00 4.51
CA TRP A 22 7.58 -4.54 4.96
C TRP A 22 6.75 -5.77 5.29
N ILE A 23 6.35 -5.96 6.53
CA ILE A 23 5.65 -7.17 6.97
C ILE A 23 4.30 -6.84 7.59
N ASP A 24 3.26 -7.40 7.00
CA ASP A 24 1.89 -7.09 7.34
C ASP A 24 0.88 -8.14 6.93
N CYS A 25 -0.40 -7.87 7.24
CA CYS A 25 -1.55 -8.63 6.78
C CYS A 25 -2.74 -7.70 6.46
N GLY A 26 -3.50 -8.04 5.42
CA GLY A 26 -4.77 -7.38 5.12
C GLY A 26 -4.65 -5.87 4.88
N GLY A 27 -5.48 -5.10 5.59
CA GLY A 27 -5.55 -3.64 5.47
C GLY A 27 -4.23 -2.95 5.74
N SER A 28 -3.52 -3.34 6.78
CA SER A 28 -2.22 -2.74 7.13
C SER A 28 -1.15 -2.96 6.03
N MET A 29 -1.22 -4.07 5.28
CA MET A 29 -0.30 -4.30 4.15
C MET A 29 -0.52 -3.29 3.03
N ILE A 30 -1.76 -2.87 2.81
CA ILE A 30 -2.10 -1.84 1.81
C ILE A 30 -1.40 -0.53 2.14
N ASP A 31 -1.33 -0.20 3.42
CA ASP A 31 -0.72 1.04 3.89
C ASP A 31 0.77 1.11 3.58
N LEU A 32 1.47 -0.01 3.63
CA LEU A 32 2.92 -0.06 3.42
C LEU A 32 3.35 -0.36 1.96
N MET A 33 2.47 -0.93 1.14
CA MET A 33 2.79 -1.24 -0.27
C MET A 33 3.25 -0.04 -1.10
N PRO A 34 2.67 1.18 -0.98
CA PRO A 34 3.14 2.34 -1.74
C PRO A 34 4.56 2.75 -1.39
N ALA A 35 4.95 2.65 -0.12
CA ALA A 35 6.32 2.92 0.34
C ALA A 35 7.32 1.92 -0.26
N ASN A 36 6.97 0.63 -0.29
CA ASN A 36 7.76 -0.39 -0.96
C ASN A 36 7.90 -0.13 -2.47
N GLU A 37 6.82 0.27 -3.15
CA GLU A 37 6.89 0.59 -4.59
C GLU A 37 7.80 1.79 -4.86
N LEU A 38 7.81 2.80 -3.98
CA LEU A 38 8.76 3.91 -4.04
C LEU A 38 10.20 3.39 -3.97
N LEU A 39 10.53 2.61 -2.94
CA LEU A 39 11.88 2.08 -2.76
C LEU A 39 12.32 1.15 -3.88
N LYS A 40 11.44 0.28 -4.37
CA LYS A 40 11.73 -0.61 -5.52
C LYS A 40 12.09 0.15 -6.78
N ARG A 41 11.53 1.33 -6.97
CA ARG A 41 11.76 2.14 -8.15
C ARG A 41 12.99 3.03 -8.03
N GLU A 42 13.20 3.63 -6.87
CA GLU A 42 14.20 4.68 -6.70
C GLU A 42 15.51 4.18 -6.07
N ALA A 43 15.46 3.15 -5.19
CA ALA A 43 16.66 2.68 -4.49
C ALA A 43 17.64 1.97 -5.44
N THR A 44 18.92 2.31 -5.31
CA THR A 44 20.02 1.77 -6.13
C THR A 44 21.01 0.94 -5.31
N THR A 45 21.08 1.13 -4.01
CA THR A 45 22.07 0.51 -3.12
C THR A 45 21.48 -0.44 -2.08
N PHE A 46 20.16 -0.54 -2.01
CA PHE A 46 19.45 -1.48 -1.13
C PHE A 46 18.18 -2.03 -1.80
N THR A 47 17.65 -3.10 -1.25
CA THR A 47 16.43 -3.74 -1.77
C THR A 47 15.24 -3.49 -0.87
N SER A 48 14.04 -3.54 -1.44
CA SER A 48 12.78 -3.40 -0.70
C SER A 48 11.78 -4.47 -1.12
N THR A 49 11.12 -5.12 -0.17
CA THR A 49 10.18 -6.22 -0.43
C THR A 49 9.06 -6.26 0.62
N VAL A 50 7.82 -6.45 0.14
CA VAL A 50 6.64 -6.71 1.00
C VAL A 50 6.45 -8.21 1.18
N TYR A 51 6.12 -8.63 2.38
CA TYR A 51 5.71 -9.99 2.72
C TYR A 51 4.41 -9.97 3.53
N THR A 52 3.58 -10.98 3.33
CA THR A 52 2.61 -11.29 4.38
C THR A 52 3.39 -11.77 5.61
N ALA A 53 3.00 -11.30 6.80
CA ALA A 53 3.77 -11.56 8.01
C ALA A 53 3.99 -13.07 8.26
N ARG A 54 2.97 -13.89 7.95
CA ARG A 54 3.10 -15.35 8.12
C ARG A 54 4.07 -15.99 7.15
N GLU A 55 4.07 -15.55 5.87
CA GLU A 55 5.02 -16.02 4.88
C GLU A 55 6.45 -15.65 5.26
N PHE A 56 6.67 -14.42 5.72
CA PHE A 56 7.95 -13.96 6.24
C PHE A 56 8.48 -14.87 7.34
N CYS A 57 7.61 -15.30 8.28
CA CYS A 57 7.99 -16.21 9.37
C CYS A 57 8.33 -17.63 8.89
N LEU A 58 7.65 -18.13 7.87
CA LEU A 58 7.83 -19.49 7.37
C LEU A 58 8.94 -19.61 6.32
N MET A 59 9.14 -18.56 5.53
CA MET A 59 10.13 -18.50 4.45
C MET A 59 11.08 -17.32 4.69
N VAL A 60 11.80 -17.38 5.80
CA VAL A 60 12.71 -16.30 6.22
C VAL A 60 13.69 -15.92 5.12
N PRO A 61 13.72 -14.67 4.66
CA PRO A 61 14.67 -14.25 3.64
C PRO A 61 16.12 -14.41 4.14
N LYS A 62 16.98 -15.00 3.32
CA LYS A 62 18.40 -15.18 3.69
C LYS A 62 19.17 -13.87 3.86
N SER A 63 18.65 -12.79 3.28
CA SER A 63 19.20 -11.43 3.42
C SER A 63 18.75 -10.73 4.71
N LEU A 64 17.83 -11.33 5.50
CA LEU A 64 17.45 -10.79 6.80
C LEU A 64 18.63 -10.87 7.76
N GLY A 65 19.01 -9.75 8.35
CA GLY A 65 20.14 -9.69 9.27
C GLY A 65 20.43 -8.28 9.80
N PRO A 66 21.62 -8.03 10.36
CA PRO A 66 21.96 -6.77 11.04
C PRO A 66 21.89 -5.51 10.17
N LYS A 67 21.92 -5.66 8.84
CA LYS A 67 21.80 -4.56 7.86
C LYS A 67 20.38 -4.45 7.28
N SER A 68 19.42 -5.09 7.90
CA SER A 68 18.01 -5.04 7.48
C SER A 68 17.23 -4.07 8.39
N LEU A 69 16.30 -3.36 7.73
CA LEU A 69 15.24 -2.61 8.39
C LEU A 69 13.92 -3.36 8.11
N VAL A 70 13.23 -3.75 9.17
CA VAL A 70 11.89 -4.37 9.09
C VAL A 70 10.87 -3.37 9.59
N ILE A 71 9.92 -3.04 8.74
CA ILE A 71 8.80 -2.15 9.06
C ILE A 71 7.54 -2.99 9.08
N ALA A 72 6.88 -3.02 10.21
CA ALA A 72 5.66 -3.78 10.45
C ALA A 72 4.50 -2.85 10.76
N CYS A 73 3.29 -3.19 10.33
CA CYS A 73 2.10 -2.46 10.76
C CYS A 73 1.02 -3.44 11.25
N SER A 74 0.41 -3.14 12.35
CA SER A 74 -0.79 -3.81 12.83
C SER A 74 -1.68 -2.77 13.49
N HIS A 75 -2.76 -2.40 12.82
CA HIS A 75 -3.67 -1.36 13.33
C HIS A 75 -4.12 -1.67 14.77
N SER A 76 -4.63 -2.87 15.03
CA SER A 76 -4.99 -3.30 16.39
C SER A 76 -3.79 -3.58 17.30
N GLY A 77 -2.60 -3.67 16.75
CA GLY A 77 -1.39 -4.09 17.46
C GLY A 77 -1.39 -5.54 17.97
N ASN A 78 -2.41 -6.33 17.61
CA ASN A 78 -2.62 -7.68 18.17
C ASN A 78 -2.54 -8.81 17.15
N THR A 79 -2.22 -8.52 15.88
CA THR A 79 -2.04 -9.54 14.83
C THR A 79 -0.81 -10.38 15.15
N GLN A 80 -1.03 -11.62 15.60
CA GLN A 80 0.04 -12.46 16.13
C GLN A 80 1.15 -12.72 15.11
N GLU A 81 0.79 -12.93 13.85
CA GLU A 81 1.73 -13.15 12.77
C GLU A 81 2.70 -11.96 12.56
N VAL A 82 2.21 -10.74 12.76
CA VAL A 82 3.03 -9.53 12.65
C VAL A 82 3.98 -9.43 13.84
N VAL A 83 3.49 -9.72 15.04
CA VAL A 83 4.33 -9.75 16.26
C VAL A 83 5.42 -10.82 16.14
N ASP A 84 5.07 -12.03 15.69
CA ASP A 84 6.02 -13.13 15.46
C ASP A 84 7.10 -12.72 14.43
N GLY A 85 6.69 -12.00 13.36
CA GLY A 85 7.60 -11.47 12.35
C GLY A 85 8.58 -10.44 12.90
N CYS A 86 8.12 -9.54 13.78
CA CYS A 86 8.96 -8.58 14.48
C CYS A 86 9.98 -9.28 15.41
N GLU A 87 9.54 -10.28 16.17
CA GLU A 87 10.43 -11.06 17.04
C GLU A 87 11.52 -11.80 16.25
N MET A 88 11.14 -12.40 15.12
CA MET A 88 12.07 -13.09 14.24
C MET A 88 13.09 -12.11 13.63
N ALA A 89 12.63 -10.95 13.17
CA ALA A 89 13.50 -9.91 12.63
C ALA A 89 14.50 -9.41 13.68
N LEU A 90 14.03 -9.15 14.89
CA LEU A 90 14.88 -8.76 16.01
C LEU A 90 15.91 -9.84 16.35
N ALA A 91 15.50 -11.11 16.40
CA ALA A 91 16.41 -12.23 16.66
C ALA A 91 17.48 -12.40 15.56
N ALA A 92 17.19 -12.00 14.32
CA ALA A 92 18.15 -11.95 13.22
C ALA A 92 19.10 -10.72 13.30
N GLY A 93 18.91 -9.83 14.26
CA GLY A 93 19.69 -8.61 14.43
C GLY A 93 19.24 -7.44 13.55
N ALA A 94 18.10 -7.55 12.87
CA ALA A 94 17.53 -6.46 12.10
C ALA A 94 17.06 -5.31 12.99
N GLU A 95 17.00 -4.11 12.44
CA GLU A 95 16.25 -3.01 13.04
C GLU A 95 14.76 -3.22 12.79
N VAL A 96 13.93 -3.01 13.81
CA VAL A 96 12.48 -3.20 13.71
C VAL A 96 11.76 -1.91 14.10
N VAL A 97 10.87 -1.46 13.22
CA VAL A 97 9.93 -0.37 13.47
C VAL A 97 8.52 -0.90 13.30
N ALA A 98 7.73 -0.79 14.34
CA ALA A 98 6.33 -1.22 14.33
C ALA A 98 5.39 -0.01 14.34
N LEU A 99 4.34 -0.06 13.52
CA LEU A 99 3.28 0.94 13.44
C LEU A 99 1.99 0.36 14.01
N THR A 100 1.32 1.08 14.90
CA THR A 100 0.01 0.70 15.45
C THR A 100 -0.78 1.93 15.88
N ASP A 101 -2.11 1.82 15.98
CA ASP A 101 -2.92 2.87 16.62
C ASP A 101 -3.22 2.55 18.11
N CYS A 102 -2.84 1.36 18.57
CA CYS A 102 -3.16 0.86 19.90
C CYS A 102 -1.93 0.82 20.82
N GLU A 103 -1.79 1.85 21.65
CA GLU A 103 -0.79 1.88 22.73
C GLU A 103 -0.97 0.70 23.70
N GLY A 104 0.12 0.10 24.16
CA GLY A 104 0.11 -1.03 25.09
C GLY A 104 -0.38 -2.35 24.46
N SER A 105 -0.54 -2.42 23.15
CA SER A 105 -0.88 -3.65 22.44
C SER A 105 0.31 -4.64 22.37
N LYS A 106 0.09 -5.85 21.86
CA LYS A 106 1.15 -6.88 21.77
C LYS A 106 2.38 -6.43 20.97
N ILE A 107 2.18 -5.60 19.93
CA ILE A 107 3.27 -5.09 19.11
C ILE A 107 4.00 -3.93 19.79
N ASP A 108 3.33 -3.21 20.68
CA ASP A 108 3.89 -2.12 21.50
C ASP A 108 4.40 -2.66 22.84
N ASN A 109 5.48 -3.42 22.80
CA ASN A 109 5.99 -4.17 23.95
C ASN A 109 7.41 -3.73 24.43
N GLY A 110 7.94 -2.66 23.85
CA GLY A 110 9.24 -2.10 24.23
C GLY A 110 10.47 -2.88 23.76
N LYS A 111 10.33 -3.95 22.97
CA LYS A 111 11.45 -4.71 22.40
C LYS A 111 12.06 -4.04 21.17
N TRP A 112 11.31 -3.23 20.48
CA TRP A 112 11.68 -2.49 19.27
C TRP A 112 11.06 -1.09 19.28
N THR A 113 11.37 -0.28 18.29
CA THR A 113 10.74 1.04 18.12
C THR A 113 9.29 0.88 17.68
N THR A 114 8.36 1.38 18.51
CA THR A 114 6.94 1.43 18.15
C THR A 114 6.51 2.86 17.90
N TRP A 115 5.91 3.11 16.73
CA TRP A 115 5.26 4.36 16.39
C TRP A 115 3.75 4.20 16.54
N VAL A 116 3.20 4.73 17.64
CA VAL A 116 1.76 4.81 17.83
C VAL A 116 1.26 6.02 17.05
N TYR A 117 0.44 5.77 16.04
CA TYR A 117 -0.11 6.81 15.16
C TYR A 117 -1.55 7.16 15.53
N PRO A 118 -1.98 8.42 15.32
CA PRO A 118 -3.38 8.79 15.49
C PRO A 118 -4.24 8.19 14.37
N TRP A 119 -5.50 7.87 14.68
CA TRP A 119 -6.46 7.38 13.72
C TRP A 119 -7.82 8.05 13.90
N GLY A 120 -8.50 8.33 12.79
CA GLY A 120 -9.85 8.87 12.81
C GLY A 120 -10.06 10.07 11.90
N GLU A 121 -11.22 10.68 12.02
CA GLU A 121 -11.59 11.83 11.20
C GLU A 121 -10.73 13.04 11.56
N GLY A 122 -10.24 13.75 10.53
CA GLY A 122 -9.42 14.96 10.70
C GLY A 122 -7.93 14.70 10.96
N VAL A 123 -7.48 13.45 11.05
CA VAL A 123 -6.05 13.12 11.12
C VAL A 123 -5.37 13.46 9.80
N SER A 124 -4.19 14.06 9.87
CA SER A 124 -3.39 14.39 8.68
C SER A 124 -2.93 13.12 7.96
N GLN A 125 -2.90 13.18 6.63
CA GLN A 125 -2.42 12.07 5.79
C GLN A 125 -0.93 11.78 5.97
N ALA A 126 -0.16 12.70 6.51
CA ALA A 126 1.23 12.49 6.89
C ALA A 126 1.38 11.66 8.20
N GLU A 127 0.32 11.56 9.00
CA GLU A 127 0.32 10.92 10.32
C GLU A 127 -0.34 9.54 10.33
N VAL A 128 -1.02 9.15 9.24
CA VAL A 128 -1.57 7.79 9.08
C VAL A 128 -0.50 6.83 8.56
N PRO A 129 -0.64 5.50 8.72
CA PRO A 129 0.43 4.54 8.41
C PRO A 129 0.92 4.61 6.96
N GLN A 130 0.05 4.93 5.99
CA GLN A 130 0.47 5.14 4.60
C GLN A 130 1.44 6.32 4.46
N GLY A 131 1.11 7.46 5.09
CA GLY A 131 1.96 8.66 5.07
C GLY A 131 3.26 8.45 5.82
N ILE A 132 3.20 7.84 6.99
CA ILE A 132 4.38 7.49 7.79
C ILE A 132 5.31 6.58 6.99
N GLY A 133 4.77 5.50 6.39
CA GLY A 133 5.55 4.58 5.55
C GLY A 133 6.20 5.29 4.36
N ALA A 134 5.43 6.15 3.67
CA ALA A 134 5.95 6.92 2.54
C ALA A 134 7.08 7.89 2.95
N LEU A 135 6.93 8.57 4.09
CA LEU A 135 7.96 9.46 4.62
C LEU A 135 9.20 8.70 5.08
N MET A 136 9.05 7.56 5.77
CA MET A 136 10.17 6.71 6.15
C MET A 136 10.95 6.22 4.92
N ALA A 137 10.24 5.82 3.86
CA ALA A 137 10.87 5.41 2.61
C ALA A 137 11.63 6.56 1.94
N ALA A 138 11.03 7.74 1.85
CA ALA A 138 11.64 8.91 1.23
C ALA A 138 12.86 9.40 2.03
N GLU A 139 12.77 9.42 3.36
CA GLU A 139 13.89 9.79 4.24
C GLU A 139 15.04 8.76 4.17
N LEU A 140 14.74 7.47 4.08
CA LEU A 140 15.78 6.46 3.90
C LEU A 140 16.52 6.62 2.57
N LEU A 141 15.78 6.89 1.49
CA LEU A 141 16.38 7.21 0.19
C LEU A 141 17.28 8.45 0.27
N ASP A 142 16.76 9.53 0.86
CA ASP A 142 17.49 10.79 0.93
C ASP A 142 18.77 10.66 1.76
N GLN A 143 18.69 10.09 2.95
CA GLN A 143 19.82 9.98 3.86
C GLN A 143 20.87 8.96 3.41
N GLN A 144 20.53 7.99 2.56
CA GLN A 144 21.49 7.00 2.05
C GLN A 144 22.01 7.30 0.64
N GLU A 145 21.19 7.88 -0.22
CA GLU A 145 21.47 8.00 -1.66
C GLU A 145 21.26 9.41 -2.20
N GLY A 146 20.57 10.27 -1.44
CA GLY A 146 20.01 11.53 -1.92
C GLY A 146 18.69 11.29 -2.68
N TYR A 147 17.65 12.06 -2.37
CA TYR A 147 16.35 11.94 -3.01
C TYR A 147 15.79 13.32 -3.37
N GLU A 148 15.90 13.72 -4.62
CA GLU A 148 15.54 15.07 -5.09
C GLU A 148 14.06 15.41 -4.81
N ALA A 149 13.16 14.42 -4.80
CA ALA A 149 11.73 14.62 -4.58
C ALA A 149 11.29 14.58 -3.10
N LEU A 150 12.22 14.58 -2.13
CA LEU A 150 11.86 14.54 -0.71
C LEU A 150 10.93 15.69 -0.30
N ALA A 151 11.27 16.92 -0.72
CA ALA A 151 10.47 18.10 -0.40
C ALA A 151 9.06 18.02 -1.02
N ASP A 152 8.96 17.47 -2.23
CA ASP A 152 7.68 17.27 -2.91
C ASP A 152 6.84 16.18 -2.23
N MET A 153 7.46 15.15 -1.65
CA MET A 153 6.76 14.14 -0.85
C MET A 153 6.07 14.77 0.37
N TYR A 154 6.79 15.57 1.15
CA TYR A 154 6.21 16.29 2.28
C TYR A 154 5.10 17.26 1.87
N ALA A 155 5.32 18.01 0.80
CA ALA A 155 4.34 18.96 0.28
C ALA A 155 3.09 18.25 -0.25
N GLY A 156 3.26 17.13 -0.94
CA GLY A 156 2.18 16.30 -1.47
C GLY A 156 1.29 15.73 -0.37
N LEU A 157 1.88 15.12 0.65
CA LEU A 157 1.12 14.57 1.78
C LEU A 157 0.29 15.65 2.49
N LYS A 158 0.85 16.83 2.68
CA LYS A 158 0.12 17.96 3.25
C LYS A 158 -1.07 18.40 2.38
N GLN A 159 -0.94 18.34 1.06
CA GLN A 159 -2.05 18.66 0.15
C GLN A 159 -3.15 17.60 0.21
N MET A 160 -2.82 16.33 0.50
CA MET A 160 -3.80 15.26 0.58
C MET A 160 -4.88 15.50 1.65
N ASP A 161 -4.58 16.23 2.71
CA ASP A 161 -5.54 16.58 3.77
C ASP A 161 -6.77 17.32 3.24
N ALA A 162 -6.58 18.15 2.21
CA ALA A 162 -7.68 18.86 1.54
C ALA A 162 -8.22 18.09 0.32
N LEU A 163 -7.37 17.41 -0.41
CA LEU A 163 -7.74 16.74 -1.67
C LEU A 163 -8.59 15.50 -1.43
N LEU A 164 -8.29 14.67 -0.43
CA LEU A 164 -9.01 13.42 -0.20
C LEU A 164 -10.48 13.62 0.19
N PRO A 165 -10.84 14.51 1.11
CA PRO A 165 -12.24 14.78 1.40
C PRO A 165 -13.01 15.29 0.17
N ALA A 166 -12.43 16.21 -0.60
CA ALA A 166 -13.03 16.74 -1.81
C ALA A 166 -13.21 15.65 -2.90
N ALA A 167 -12.20 14.80 -3.08
CA ALA A 167 -12.28 13.67 -4.00
C ALA A 167 -13.35 12.66 -3.58
N ARG A 168 -13.45 12.36 -2.28
CA ARG A 168 -14.49 11.47 -1.74
C ARG A 168 -15.90 12.00 -2.02
N GLU A 169 -16.15 13.28 -1.77
CA GLU A 169 -17.43 13.91 -2.07
C GLU A 169 -17.77 13.82 -3.56
N LYS A 170 -16.82 14.18 -4.42
CA LYS A 170 -16.98 14.12 -5.87
C LYS A 170 -17.28 12.70 -6.34
N VAL A 171 -16.48 11.71 -5.92
CA VAL A 171 -16.68 10.29 -6.29
C VAL A 171 -18.04 9.79 -5.83
N ASN A 172 -18.44 10.08 -4.60
CA ASN A 172 -19.75 9.67 -4.10
C ASN A 172 -20.90 10.29 -4.88
N ALA A 173 -20.80 11.58 -5.22
CA ALA A 173 -21.83 12.29 -5.98
C ALA A 173 -21.96 11.78 -7.43
N GLU A 174 -20.81 11.50 -8.08
CA GLU A 174 -20.79 11.12 -9.50
C GLU A 174 -20.99 9.61 -9.72
N LEU A 175 -20.47 8.76 -8.81
CA LEU A 175 -20.34 7.30 -9.00
C LEU A 175 -21.04 6.45 -7.95
N GLY A 176 -21.29 6.99 -6.75
CA GLY A 176 -21.74 6.18 -5.61
C GLY A 176 -23.01 5.41 -5.91
N ALA A 177 -24.04 6.08 -6.44
CA ALA A 177 -25.31 5.45 -6.78
C ALA A 177 -25.16 4.36 -7.88
N ARG A 178 -24.35 4.65 -8.91
CA ARG A 178 -24.10 3.69 -10.00
C ARG A 178 -23.32 2.48 -9.52
N PHE A 179 -22.32 2.68 -8.65
CA PHE A 179 -21.55 1.58 -8.08
C PHE A 179 -22.42 0.70 -7.17
N ALA A 180 -23.27 1.31 -6.35
CA ALA A 180 -24.21 0.58 -5.50
C ALA A 180 -25.21 -0.27 -6.34
N GLU A 181 -25.73 0.28 -7.44
CA GLU A 181 -26.57 -0.46 -8.38
C GLU A 181 -25.82 -1.66 -8.99
N LEU A 182 -24.59 -1.48 -9.45
CA LEU A 182 -23.76 -2.56 -9.98
C LEU A 182 -23.53 -3.67 -8.93
N CYS A 183 -23.28 -3.32 -7.68
CA CYS A 183 -23.14 -4.30 -6.60
C CYS A 183 -24.41 -5.13 -6.35
N GLN A 184 -25.60 -4.56 -6.58
CA GLN A 184 -26.86 -5.29 -6.50
C GLN A 184 -27.08 -6.22 -7.70
N GLN A 185 -26.70 -5.79 -8.90
CA GLN A 185 -26.94 -6.51 -10.15
C GLN A 185 -25.92 -7.63 -10.40
N HIS A 186 -24.69 -7.47 -9.94
CA HIS A 186 -23.59 -8.39 -10.24
C HIS A 186 -23.07 -9.08 -8.98
N LYS A 187 -22.68 -10.35 -9.16
CA LYS A 187 -22.12 -11.19 -8.08
C LYS A 187 -20.58 -11.29 -8.11
N PHE A 188 -19.96 -10.70 -9.13
CA PHE A 188 -18.53 -10.76 -9.31
C PHE A 188 -18.01 -9.49 -9.99
N PHE A 189 -16.90 -8.95 -9.51
CA PHE A 189 -16.22 -7.76 -10.04
C PHE A 189 -14.78 -8.04 -10.44
N TYR A 190 -14.35 -7.40 -11.50
CA TYR A 190 -12.96 -7.33 -11.91
C TYR A 190 -12.43 -5.95 -11.58
N ILE A 191 -11.32 -5.88 -10.81
CA ILE A 191 -10.72 -4.63 -10.39
C ILE A 191 -9.32 -4.56 -10.96
N LEU A 192 -9.04 -3.54 -11.76
CA LEU A 192 -7.78 -3.37 -12.46
C LEU A 192 -7.05 -2.10 -12.00
N GLY A 193 -5.73 -2.19 -11.93
CA GLY A 193 -4.85 -1.06 -11.66
C GLY A 193 -3.41 -1.45 -11.84
N SER A 194 -2.52 -0.47 -11.79
CA SER A 194 -1.08 -0.67 -11.94
C SER A 194 -0.28 0.38 -11.17
N GLY A 195 1.04 0.14 -11.05
CA GLY A 195 1.95 1.03 -10.35
C GLY A 195 1.52 1.31 -8.91
N PRO A 196 1.62 2.56 -8.43
CA PRO A 196 1.23 2.92 -7.07
C PRO A 196 -0.24 2.61 -6.74
N ASN A 197 -1.13 2.61 -7.76
CA ASN A 197 -2.55 2.29 -7.56
C ASN A 197 -2.83 0.79 -7.40
N PHE A 198 -1.83 -0.09 -7.61
CA PHE A 198 -2.06 -1.52 -7.45
C PHE A 198 -2.36 -1.91 -5.99
N SER A 199 -1.76 -1.21 -5.02
CA SER A 199 -2.11 -1.39 -3.60
C SER A 199 -3.59 -1.10 -3.34
N GLN A 200 -4.14 -0.04 -3.94
CA GLN A 200 -5.55 0.31 -3.81
C GLN A 200 -6.47 -0.64 -4.58
N THR A 201 -5.96 -1.25 -5.68
CA THR A 201 -6.66 -2.32 -6.41
C THR A 201 -6.85 -3.54 -5.51
N TYR A 202 -5.79 -3.95 -4.81
CA TYR A 202 -5.85 -4.98 -3.78
C TYR A 202 -6.79 -4.58 -2.63
N ALA A 203 -6.67 -3.35 -2.11
CA ALA A 203 -7.50 -2.81 -1.03
C ALA A 203 -8.99 -2.90 -1.33
N MET A 204 -9.37 -2.42 -2.51
CA MET A 204 -10.76 -2.43 -2.95
C MET A 204 -11.31 -3.86 -3.04
N ALA A 205 -10.50 -4.79 -3.57
CA ALA A 205 -10.90 -6.18 -3.68
C ALA A 205 -11.02 -6.87 -2.32
N ILE A 206 -9.92 -6.93 -1.58
CA ILE A 206 -9.81 -7.77 -0.38
C ILE A 206 -10.58 -7.14 0.80
N CYS A 207 -10.33 -5.87 1.09
CA CYS A 207 -10.91 -5.24 2.28
C CYS A 207 -12.30 -4.66 1.99
N SER A 208 -12.44 -3.83 0.94
CA SER A 208 -13.71 -3.14 0.72
C SER A 208 -14.80 -4.08 0.22
N LEU A 209 -14.54 -4.89 -0.81
CA LEU A 209 -15.57 -5.72 -1.42
C LEU A 209 -15.73 -7.08 -0.74
N MET A 210 -14.65 -7.86 -0.57
CA MET A 210 -14.80 -9.20 0.01
C MET A 210 -15.11 -9.15 1.50
N GLU A 211 -14.32 -8.43 2.29
CA GLU A 211 -14.44 -8.41 3.75
C GLU A 211 -15.66 -7.61 4.21
N MET A 212 -15.81 -6.36 3.75
CA MET A 212 -16.84 -5.46 4.26
C MET A 212 -18.20 -5.64 3.57
N GLN A 213 -18.23 -5.99 2.28
CA GLN A 213 -19.45 -6.07 1.48
C GLN A 213 -19.83 -7.51 1.08
N TRP A 214 -18.99 -8.50 1.40
CA TRP A 214 -19.20 -9.92 1.05
C TRP A 214 -19.43 -10.13 -0.46
N GLN A 215 -18.80 -9.26 -1.26
CA GLN A 215 -18.90 -9.25 -2.71
C GLN A 215 -17.73 -9.99 -3.34
N HIS A 216 -17.99 -10.98 -4.18
CA HIS A 216 -16.93 -11.68 -4.89
C HIS A 216 -16.24 -10.77 -5.90
N CYS A 217 -14.93 -10.83 -5.96
CA CYS A 217 -14.14 -10.05 -6.91
C CYS A 217 -12.76 -10.67 -7.11
N CYS A 218 -12.07 -10.23 -8.13
CA CYS A 218 -10.63 -10.42 -8.27
C CYS A 218 -9.96 -9.08 -8.57
N TYR A 219 -8.71 -8.94 -8.16
CA TYR A 219 -7.85 -7.82 -8.55
C TYR A 219 -6.82 -8.30 -9.57
N ILE A 220 -6.59 -7.49 -10.61
CA ILE A 220 -5.73 -7.83 -11.73
C ILE A 220 -4.77 -6.67 -11.97
N HIS A 221 -3.46 -6.98 -12.01
CA HIS A 221 -2.50 -5.99 -12.47
C HIS A 221 -2.71 -5.73 -13.97
N SER A 222 -2.86 -4.46 -14.37
CA SER A 222 -3.18 -4.11 -15.77
C SER A 222 -2.15 -4.63 -16.77
N GLY A 223 -0.89 -4.81 -16.34
CA GLY A 223 0.15 -5.44 -17.16
C GLY A 223 -0.07 -6.92 -17.45
N GLU A 224 -0.80 -7.64 -16.56
CA GLU A 224 -1.13 -9.05 -16.73
C GLU A 224 -2.47 -9.27 -17.47
N TYR A 225 -3.26 -8.22 -17.68
CA TYR A 225 -4.59 -8.35 -18.22
C TYR A 225 -4.63 -9.14 -19.55
N PHE A 226 -3.68 -8.89 -20.45
CA PHE A 226 -3.59 -9.56 -21.75
C PHE A 226 -2.91 -10.93 -21.73
N HIS A 227 -2.54 -11.44 -20.56
CA HIS A 227 -1.85 -12.71 -20.38
C HIS A 227 -2.72 -13.77 -19.68
N GLY A 228 -4.02 -13.77 -19.98
CA GLY A 228 -5.03 -14.71 -19.47
C GLY A 228 -6.35 -14.05 -19.12
N PRO A 229 -6.37 -13.04 -18.23
CA PRO A 229 -7.62 -12.44 -17.74
C PRO A 229 -8.55 -11.89 -18.85
N PHE A 230 -8.01 -11.42 -19.96
CA PHE A 230 -8.82 -10.89 -21.06
C PHE A 230 -9.73 -11.96 -21.72
N GLU A 231 -9.34 -13.23 -21.67
CA GLU A 231 -10.12 -14.34 -22.25
C GLU A 231 -11.48 -14.54 -21.56
N VAL A 232 -11.58 -14.19 -20.30
CA VAL A 232 -12.86 -14.26 -19.56
C VAL A 232 -13.68 -12.98 -19.65
N SER A 233 -13.19 -11.98 -20.37
CA SER A 233 -13.92 -10.73 -20.58
C SER A 233 -15.07 -10.95 -21.55
N THR A 234 -16.28 -10.62 -21.12
CA THR A 234 -17.49 -10.71 -21.93
C THR A 234 -18.41 -9.54 -21.63
N GLU A 235 -19.32 -9.26 -22.54
CA GLU A 235 -20.35 -8.23 -22.35
C GLU A 235 -21.10 -8.40 -21.03
N GLY A 236 -21.39 -7.30 -20.35
CA GLY A 236 -22.18 -7.27 -19.12
C GLY A 236 -21.41 -7.58 -17.86
N LYS A 237 -20.10 -7.88 -17.91
CA LYS A 237 -19.28 -8.03 -16.70
C LYS A 237 -18.79 -6.68 -16.18
N PRO A 238 -18.90 -6.43 -14.88
CA PRO A 238 -18.46 -5.16 -14.28
C PRO A 238 -16.93 -5.14 -14.08
N TYR A 239 -16.32 -4.07 -14.57
CA TYR A 239 -14.91 -3.76 -14.40
C TYR A 239 -14.76 -2.43 -13.67
N VAL A 240 -13.87 -2.38 -12.70
CA VAL A 240 -13.48 -1.15 -12.01
C VAL A 240 -11.99 -0.90 -12.31
N PHE A 241 -11.69 0.29 -12.80
CA PHE A 241 -10.32 0.71 -13.08
C PHE A 241 -9.87 1.77 -12.09
N LEU A 242 -8.78 1.49 -11.39
CA LEU A 242 -8.03 2.46 -10.61
C LEU A 242 -6.84 2.93 -11.46
N MET A 243 -7.13 3.83 -12.41
CA MET A 243 -6.15 4.27 -13.38
C MET A 243 -5.03 5.09 -12.76
N SER A 244 -3.80 4.68 -12.98
CA SER A 244 -2.62 5.47 -12.62
C SER A 244 -2.55 6.77 -13.43
N ASP A 245 -2.08 7.84 -12.83
CA ASP A 245 -1.72 9.09 -13.55
C ASP A 245 -0.21 9.21 -13.81
N GLY A 246 0.56 8.20 -13.40
CA GLY A 246 2.01 8.14 -13.58
C GLY A 246 2.45 7.30 -14.79
N ALA A 247 3.69 6.82 -14.72
CA ALA A 247 4.35 6.09 -15.80
C ALA A 247 3.63 4.80 -16.24
N THR A 248 2.81 4.20 -15.39
CA THR A 248 2.08 2.97 -15.68
C THR A 248 0.72 3.19 -16.36
N ARG A 249 0.27 4.46 -16.48
CA ARG A 249 -0.99 4.82 -17.14
C ARG A 249 -1.21 4.17 -18.53
N PRO A 250 -0.20 4.03 -19.41
CA PRO A 250 -0.39 3.38 -20.69
C PRO A 250 -0.87 1.92 -20.61
N MET A 251 -0.50 1.19 -19.57
CA MET A 251 -1.00 -0.19 -19.34
C MET A 251 -2.49 -0.18 -18.99
N ASP A 252 -2.90 0.68 -18.07
CA ASP A 252 -4.29 0.83 -17.67
C ASP A 252 -5.15 1.27 -18.87
N ALA A 253 -4.67 2.27 -19.61
CA ALA A 253 -5.36 2.80 -20.80
C ALA A 253 -5.53 1.74 -21.91
N ARG A 254 -4.52 0.87 -22.10
CA ARG A 254 -4.61 -0.23 -23.08
C ARG A 254 -5.72 -1.22 -22.70
N ALA A 255 -5.77 -1.65 -21.44
CA ALA A 255 -6.80 -2.58 -20.96
C ALA A 255 -8.20 -1.95 -21.07
N LEU A 256 -8.31 -0.68 -20.66
CA LEU A 256 -9.54 0.08 -20.75
C LEU A 256 -10.04 0.22 -22.19
N THR A 257 -9.16 0.60 -23.13
CA THR A 257 -9.49 0.74 -24.56
C THR A 257 -9.99 -0.58 -25.13
N PHE A 258 -9.32 -1.69 -24.80
CA PHE A 258 -9.77 -3.03 -25.25
C PHE A 258 -11.19 -3.34 -24.77
N LEU A 259 -11.47 -3.13 -23.48
CA LEU A 259 -12.78 -3.40 -22.90
C LEU A 259 -13.87 -2.50 -23.50
N THR A 260 -13.57 -1.22 -23.74
CA THR A 260 -14.54 -0.27 -24.32
C THR A 260 -14.84 -0.54 -25.80
N VAL A 261 -13.85 -0.97 -26.57
CA VAL A 261 -14.02 -1.29 -28.00
C VAL A 261 -14.67 -2.65 -28.19
N SER A 262 -14.30 -3.64 -27.39
CA SER A 262 -14.79 -5.02 -27.53
C SER A 262 -16.17 -5.22 -26.90
N TYR A 263 -16.53 -4.41 -25.89
CA TYR A 263 -17.77 -4.56 -25.11
C TYR A 263 -18.40 -3.18 -24.87
N THR A 264 -19.29 -2.77 -25.76
CA THR A 264 -19.87 -1.42 -25.94
C THR A 264 -20.66 -0.80 -24.77
N HIS A 265 -20.65 -1.36 -23.57
CA HIS A 265 -21.45 -0.87 -22.43
C HIS A 265 -20.65 -0.52 -21.16
N LEU A 266 -19.36 -0.23 -21.30
CA LEU A 266 -18.57 0.30 -20.19
C LEU A 266 -18.87 1.79 -19.99
N THR A 267 -19.68 2.11 -19.00
CA THR A 267 -19.81 3.48 -18.48
C THR A 267 -18.62 3.73 -17.55
N LEU A 268 -17.65 4.48 -18.02
CA LEU A 268 -16.48 4.86 -17.24
C LEU A 268 -16.61 6.28 -16.76
N PRO A 269 -16.56 6.51 -15.47
CA PRO A 269 -16.21 7.82 -14.98
C PRO A 269 -14.70 7.95 -14.90
N THR A 270 -14.17 8.88 -15.63
CA THR A 270 -12.78 9.31 -15.50
C THR A 270 -12.74 10.49 -14.53
N ILE A 271 -12.18 10.28 -13.34
CA ILE A 271 -11.85 11.38 -12.46
C ILE A 271 -10.51 11.95 -12.95
N ARG A 272 -10.54 13.17 -13.46
CA ARG A 272 -9.35 13.98 -13.73
C ARG A 272 -9.17 14.97 -12.62
#